data_8bec716e3e702d8ba284e2740d6c7218
#
_entry.id   8bec716e3e702d8ba284e2740d6c7218
#
_cell.length_a   1.000
_cell.length_b   1.000
_cell.length_c   1.000
_cell.angle_alpha   90.00
_cell.angle_beta   90.00
_cell.angle_gamma   90.00
#
_symmetry.space_group_name_H-M   'P 1'
#
loop_
_entity.id
_entity.type
_entity.pdbx_description
1 polymer ?
#
loop_
_entity_poly.entity_id
_entity_poly.type
_entity_poly.pdbx_seq_one_letter_code
_entity_poly.pdbx_strand_id
1 'polypeptide(L)'
;MDDTYIKCILQKVESGEQSAAEAFEQLKVLPYEDLGYAKIDQHRNLRTGQTEVIFGQGKTPEQIAGIVTNMRKTNARVLITRAGEDAFAAVQRVDSSAEYRKQARIILVGGLPDESERTGRVAVVTAGTSDIPVAEEAAVSAEFFGLYVDRIFDVGVAGIHRLFDRLAVIRRADVVIVVAGMEGALASVVGGLVDAPVIAVPTSVGYGASFGGLSALLAMLNSCANGIGVMNIDNGYGAACLASKICSKQRKNRDENNANE
;
A
#
# COMPACT_ATOMS: atom_id res chain seq x y z
N MET A 1 4.15 5.69 -15.04
CA MET A 1 4.82 4.83 -16.05
C MET A 1 5.55 3.74 -15.30
N ASP A 2 5.31 2.50 -15.62
CA ASP A 2 6.03 1.38 -15.02
C ASP A 2 7.29 1.00 -15.83
N ASP A 3 8.18 0.25 -15.20
CA ASP A 3 9.44 -0.18 -15.83
C ASP A 3 9.19 -1.04 -17.08
N THR A 4 8.07 -1.76 -17.12
CA THR A 4 7.66 -2.63 -18.21
C THR A 4 7.36 -1.81 -19.47
N TYR A 5 6.69 -0.66 -19.30
CA TYR A 5 6.39 0.25 -20.41
C TYR A 5 7.67 0.83 -21.05
N ILE A 6 8.63 1.25 -20.22
CA ILE A 6 9.90 1.78 -20.71
C ILE A 6 10.72 0.70 -21.41
N LYS A 7 10.80 -0.50 -20.81
CA LYS A 7 11.48 -1.65 -21.43
C LYS A 7 10.86 -1.99 -22.78
N CYS A 8 9.52 -1.96 -22.89
CA CYS A 8 8.82 -2.20 -24.15
C CYS A 8 9.20 -1.17 -25.23
N ILE A 9 9.28 0.14 -24.87
CA ILE A 9 9.74 1.19 -25.81
C ILE A 9 11.17 0.90 -26.27
N LEU A 10 12.09 0.61 -25.35
CA LEU A 10 13.48 0.32 -25.67
C LEU A 10 13.63 -0.92 -26.54
N GLN A 11 12.86 -1.99 -26.27
CA GLN A 11 12.84 -3.20 -27.10
C GLN A 11 12.34 -2.93 -28.52
N LYS A 12 11.32 -2.07 -28.69
CA LYS A 12 10.85 -1.66 -30.02
C LYS A 12 11.88 -0.86 -30.79
N VAL A 13 12.69 -0.06 -30.11
CA VAL A 13 13.83 0.63 -30.74
C VAL A 13 14.91 -0.38 -31.17
N GLU A 14 15.23 -1.33 -30.28
CA GLU A 14 16.21 -2.38 -30.56
C GLU A 14 15.78 -3.29 -31.71
N SER A 15 14.50 -3.66 -31.82
CA SER A 15 13.93 -4.47 -32.90
C SER A 15 13.74 -3.70 -34.22
N GLY A 16 13.88 -2.37 -34.20
CA GLY A 16 13.64 -1.52 -35.36
C GLY A 16 12.16 -1.24 -35.67
N GLU A 17 11.24 -1.66 -34.78
CA GLU A 17 9.80 -1.37 -34.92
C GLU A 17 9.48 0.10 -34.64
N GLN A 18 10.36 0.80 -33.95
CA GLN A 18 10.22 2.21 -33.58
C GLN A 18 11.54 2.93 -33.68
N SER A 19 11.55 4.16 -34.22
CA SER A 19 12.74 4.98 -34.24
C SER A 19 13.12 5.53 -32.87
N ALA A 20 14.40 5.79 -32.64
CA ALA A 20 14.87 6.45 -31.43
C ALA A 20 14.23 7.84 -31.21
N ALA A 21 13.90 8.56 -32.31
CA ALA A 21 13.21 9.85 -32.25
C ALA A 21 11.76 9.71 -31.72
N GLU A 22 11.01 8.72 -32.20
CA GLU A 22 9.66 8.43 -31.74
C GLU A 22 9.67 7.97 -30.26
N ALA A 23 10.63 7.12 -29.88
CA ALA A 23 10.83 6.70 -28.50
C ALA A 23 11.15 7.91 -27.59
N PHE A 24 12.02 8.81 -28.05
CA PHE A 24 12.36 10.03 -27.32
C PHE A 24 11.13 10.93 -27.09
N GLU A 25 10.28 11.15 -28.11
CA GLU A 25 9.04 11.93 -27.94
C GLU A 25 8.06 11.26 -26.97
N GLN A 26 7.94 9.93 -26.95
CA GLN A 26 7.15 9.21 -25.97
C GLN A 26 7.70 9.34 -24.53
N LEU A 27 9.03 9.30 -24.39
CA LEU A 27 9.70 9.46 -23.10
C LEU A 27 9.77 10.93 -22.63
N LYS A 28 9.67 11.89 -23.55
CA LYS A 28 9.73 13.34 -23.27
C LYS A 28 8.49 13.89 -22.56
N VAL A 29 7.34 13.22 -22.66
CA VAL A 29 6.09 13.57 -21.93
C VAL A 29 6.27 13.48 -20.40
N LEU A 30 7.46 13.24 -19.96
CA LEU A 30 7.91 13.14 -18.59
C LEU A 30 8.43 14.52 -18.11
N PRO A 31 8.19 14.94 -16.86
CA PRO A 31 7.95 14.09 -15.68
C PRO A 31 6.49 13.98 -15.25
N TYR A 32 5.56 14.78 -15.75
CA TYR A 32 4.15 14.71 -15.35
C TYR A 32 3.23 15.12 -16.52
N GLU A 33 2.01 14.60 -16.51
CA GLU A 33 0.92 15.03 -17.41
C GLU A 33 -0.06 15.92 -16.65
N ASP A 34 -0.37 17.09 -17.22
CA ASP A 34 -1.27 18.06 -16.60
C ASP A 34 -2.67 17.96 -17.22
N LEU A 35 -3.65 17.54 -16.42
CA LEU A 35 -5.06 17.46 -16.79
C LEU A 35 -5.84 18.74 -16.45
N GLY A 36 -5.15 19.82 -16.03
CA GLY A 36 -5.77 21.06 -15.55
C GLY A 36 -6.21 20.99 -14.08
N TYR A 37 -6.86 19.90 -13.67
CA TYR A 37 -7.29 19.64 -12.30
C TYR A 37 -6.41 18.63 -11.54
N ALA A 38 -5.52 17.94 -12.22
CA ALA A 38 -4.57 16.98 -11.63
C ALA A 38 -3.28 16.94 -12.43
N LYS A 39 -2.17 16.75 -11.74
CA LYS A 39 -0.85 16.50 -12.35
C LYS A 39 -0.43 15.09 -12.01
N ILE A 40 -0.29 14.23 -13.01
CA ILE A 40 0.02 12.80 -12.86
C ILE A 40 1.53 12.63 -12.96
N ASP A 41 2.17 12.16 -11.89
CA ASP A 41 3.62 11.90 -11.83
C ASP A 41 3.97 10.59 -12.56
N GLN A 42 4.32 10.69 -13.82
CA GLN A 42 4.69 9.54 -14.65
C GLN A 42 6.03 8.89 -14.24
N HIS A 43 6.90 9.63 -13.55
CA HIS A 43 8.25 9.17 -13.15
C HIS A 43 8.37 8.63 -11.74
N ARG A 44 7.27 8.62 -10.98
CA ARG A 44 7.32 8.25 -9.56
C ARG A 44 7.91 6.86 -9.34
N ASN A 45 7.50 5.88 -10.15
CA ASN A 45 8.02 4.51 -10.05
C ASN A 45 9.54 4.44 -10.24
N LEU A 46 10.07 5.12 -11.25
CA LEU A 46 11.51 5.16 -11.53
C LEU A 46 12.33 5.78 -10.40
N ARG A 47 11.81 6.83 -9.76
CA ARG A 47 12.51 7.52 -8.67
C ARG A 47 12.38 6.81 -7.34
N THR A 48 11.19 6.25 -7.06
CA THR A 48 10.85 5.78 -5.70
C THR A 48 10.65 4.27 -5.60
N GLY A 49 10.59 3.57 -6.74
CA GLY A 49 10.27 2.14 -6.83
C GLY A 49 8.80 1.83 -6.51
N GLN A 50 7.94 2.85 -6.47
CA GLN A 50 6.51 2.68 -6.21
C GLN A 50 5.69 3.48 -7.22
N THR A 51 4.70 2.82 -7.81
CA THR A 51 3.72 3.43 -8.71
C THR A 51 2.93 4.54 -8.02
N GLU A 52 2.50 5.55 -8.77
CA GLU A 52 1.57 6.56 -8.28
C GLU A 52 0.22 5.94 -7.94
N VAL A 53 -0.43 6.47 -6.90
CA VAL A 53 -1.72 6.02 -6.38
C VAL A 53 -2.66 7.21 -6.27
N ILE A 54 -3.92 7.01 -6.62
CA ILE A 54 -4.94 8.04 -6.56
C ILE A 54 -5.53 8.10 -5.15
N PHE A 55 -5.40 9.23 -4.48
CA PHE A 55 -6.14 9.51 -3.25
C PHE A 55 -7.54 10.00 -3.63
N GLY A 56 -8.56 9.14 -3.45
CA GLY A 56 -9.92 9.39 -3.92
C GLY A 56 -10.71 10.40 -3.09
N GLN A 57 -10.41 10.51 -1.78
CA GLN A 57 -11.13 11.41 -0.89
C GLN A 57 -11.00 12.87 -1.36
N GLY A 58 -12.13 13.55 -1.50
CA GLY A 58 -12.21 14.95 -1.96
C GLY A 58 -12.17 15.13 -3.48
N LYS A 59 -12.04 14.07 -4.27
CA LYS A 59 -12.19 14.12 -5.73
C LYS A 59 -13.59 13.70 -6.16
N THR A 60 -14.08 14.26 -7.27
CA THR A 60 -15.33 13.78 -7.87
C THR A 60 -15.11 12.44 -8.60
N PRO A 61 -16.18 11.64 -8.80
CA PRO A 61 -16.09 10.40 -9.57
C PRO A 61 -15.52 10.60 -10.98
N GLU A 62 -15.86 11.70 -11.65
CA GLU A 62 -15.40 12.06 -12.99
C GLU A 62 -13.90 12.40 -13.00
N GLN A 63 -13.43 13.11 -11.98
CA GLN A 63 -11.99 13.40 -11.81
C GLN A 63 -11.19 12.12 -11.63
N ILE A 64 -11.68 11.18 -10.79
CA ILE A 64 -11.02 9.90 -10.57
C ILE A 64 -10.98 9.09 -11.86
N ALA A 65 -12.11 8.98 -12.58
CA ALA A 65 -12.18 8.26 -13.86
C ALA A 65 -11.24 8.85 -14.91
N GLY A 66 -11.15 10.19 -15.00
CA GLY A 66 -10.23 10.88 -15.92
C GLY A 66 -8.76 10.62 -15.60
N ILE A 67 -8.39 10.62 -14.29
CA ILE A 67 -7.03 10.27 -13.86
C ILE A 67 -6.71 8.81 -14.20
N VAL A 68 -7.63 7.86 -13.91
CA VAL A 68 -7.48 6.44 -14.25
C VAL A 68 -7.26 6.25 -15.74
N THR A 69 -8.12 6.85 -16.58
CA THR A 69 -8.00 6.78 -18.05
C THR A 69 -6.61 7.20 -18.53
N ASN A 70 -6.05 8.22 -17.89
CA ASN A 70 -4.72 8.70 -18.24
C ASN A 70 -3.62 7.77 -17.72
N MET A 71 -3.65 7.40 -16.45
CA MET A 71 -2.66 6.51 -15.86
C MET A 71 -2.59 5.15 -16.55
N ARG A 72 -3.71 4.61 -17.03
CA ARG A 72 -3.77 3.32 -17.75
C ARG A 72 -3.08 3.32 -19.10
N LYS A 73 -2.77 4.47 -19.69
CA LYS A 73 -1.95 4.55 -20.90
C LYS A 73 -0.52 4.04 -20.70
N THR A 74 0.01 4.18 -19.48
CA THR A 74 1.43 3.92 -19.16
C THR A 74 1.62 2.97 -17.97
N ASN A 75 0.56 2.59 -17.27
CA ASN A 75 0.61 1.71 -16.12
C ASN A 75 -0.34 0.53 -16.31
N ALA A 76 0.17 -0.68 -16.12
CA ALA A 76 -0.64 -1.90 -16.19
C ALA A 76 -1.69 -1.97 -15.07
N ARG A 77 -1.38 -1.40 -13.90
CA ARG A 77 -2.24 -1.43 -12.71
C ARG A 77 -2.36 -0.05 -12.09
N VAL A 78 -3.54 0.28 -11.56
CA VAL A 78 -3.81 1.53 -10.82
C VAL A 78 -4.56 1.20 -9.53
N LEU A 79 -4.18 1.85 -8.44
CA LEU A 79 -4.87 1.78 -7.16
C LEU A 79 -5.47 3.15 -6.81
N ILE A 80 -6.72 3.14 -6.36
CA ILE A 80 -7.42 4.32 -5.83
C ILE A 80 -7.79 4.02 -4.40
N THR A 81 -7.23 4.74 -3.43
CA THR A 81 -7.57 4.60 -2.02
C THR A 81 -8.63 5.59 -1.59
N ARG A 82 -9.37 5.28 -0.52
CA ARG A 82 -10.47 6.09 0.04
C ARG A 82 -11.53 6.48 -0.98
N ALA A 83 -11.88 5.54 -1.85
CA ALA A 83 -12.91 5.70 -2.85
C ALA A 83 -14.28 5.19 -2.36
N GLY A 84 -15.36 5.76 -2.87
CA GLY A 84 -16.73 5.32 -2.66
C GLY A 84 -17.27 4.48 -3.83
N GLU A 85 -18.51 3.98 -3.68
CA GLU A 85 -19.21 3.19 -4.72
C GLU A 85 -19.50 4.01 -5.98
N ASP A 86 -19.74 5.32 -5.82
CA ASP A 86 -19.92 6.28 -6.90
C ASP A 86 -18.67 6.43 -7.77
N ALA A 87 -17.51 6.57 -7.13
CA ALA A 87 -16.22 6.57 -7.80
C ALA A 87 -15.96 5.24 -8.52
N PHE A 88 -16.28 4.10 -7.87
CA PHE A 88 -16.17 2.79 -8.51
C PHE A 88 -17.03 2.69 -9.76
N ALA A 89 -18.29 3.10 -9.69
CA ALA A 89 -19.18 3.08 -10.84
C ALA A 89 -18.67 3.96 -12.00
N ALA A 90 -18.04 5.10 -11.71
CA ALA A 90 -17.43 5.96 -12.73
C ALA A 90 -16.18 5.33 -13.34
N VAL A 91 -15.30 4.73 -12.53
CA VAL A 91 -14.09 4.03 -13.00
C VAL A 91 -14.45 2.81 -13.84
N GLN A 92 -15.44 2.01 -13.42
CA GLN A 92 -15.87 0.81 -14.14
C GLN A 92 -16.40 1.10 -15.55
N ARG A 93 -16.95 2.29 -15.79
CA ARG A 93 -17.38 2.72 -17.13
C ARG A 93 -16.22 3.00 -18.10
N VAL A 94 -15.05 3.39 -17.57
CA VAL A 94 -13.87 3.72 -18.39
C VAL A 94 -12.87 2.56 -18.44
N ASP A 95 -12.88 1.67 -17.45
CA ASP A 95 -12.06 0.45 -17.43
C ASP A 95 -12.83 -0.70 -16.74
N SER A 96 -13.25 -1.68 -17.54
CA SER A 96 -14.04 -2.83 -17.07
C SER A 96 -13.27 -3.78 -16.16
N SER A 97 -11.95 -3.68 -16.08
CA SER A 97 -11.11 -4.45 -15.14
C SER A 97 -11.15 -3.92 -13.71
N ALA A 98 -11.90 -2.85 -13.46
CA ALA A 98 -12.02 -2.26 -12.13
C ALA A 98 -12.71 -3.22 -11.14
N GLU A 99 -12.09 -3.39 -9.97
CA GLU A 99 -12.60 -4.16 -8.84
C GLU A 99 -12.71 -3.27 -7.61
N TYR A 100 -13.83 -3.36 -6.86
CA TYR A 100 -14.01 -2.60 -5.63
C TYR A 100 -13.84 -3.47 -4.38
N ARG A 101 -12.83 -3.15 -3.60
CA ARG A 101 -12.59 -3.72 -2.27
C ARG A 101 -13.31 -2.86 -1.24
N LYS A 102 -14.61 -3.14 -1.05
CA LYS A 102 -15.54 -2.29 -0.28
C LYS A 102 -15.04 -1.99 1.13
N GLN A 103 -14.54 -2.99 1.86
CA GLN A 103 -14.08 -2.85 3.24
C GLN A 103 -12.84 -1.97 3.36
N ALA A 104 -11.92 -2.07 2.39
CA ALA A 104 -10.73 -1.24 2.26
C ALA A 104 -11.02 0.14 1.67
N ARG A 105 -12.20 0.35 1.06
CA ARG A 105 -12.54 1.52 0.24
C ARG A 105 -11.51 1.76 -0.87
N ILE A 106 -11.03 0.67 -1.49
CA ILE A 106 -10.04 0.70 -2.57
C ILE A 106 -10.68 0.24 -3.87
N ILE A 107 -10.37 0.94 -4.95
CA ILE A 107 -10.62 0.45 -6.31
C ILE A 107 -9.27 0.02 -6.89
N LEU A 108 -9.22 -1.20 -7.41
CA LEU A 108 -8.10 -1.75 -8.17
C LEU A 108 -8.47 -1.74 -9.66
N VAL A 109 -7.55 -1.34 -10.52
CA VAL A 109 -7.71 -1.41 -11.98
C VAL A 109 -6.54 -2.18 -12.54
N GLY A 110 -6.80 -3.21 -13.36
CA GLY A 110 -5.77 -4.12 -13.86
C GLY A 110 -5.33 -5.19 -12.86
N GLY A 111 -6.06 -5.37 -11.76
CA GLY A 111 -5.84 -6.44 -10.78
C GLY A 111 -4.65 -6.25 -9.84
N LEU A 112 -4.30 -7.34 -9.18
CA LEU A 112 -3.11 -7.45 -8.30
C LEU A 112 -1.94 -8.10 -9.07
N PRO A 113 -0.69 -7.93 -8.59
CA PRO A 113 0.44 -8.70 -9.10
C PRO A 113 0.23 -10.20 -9.00
N ASP A 114 0.71 -10.94 -10.01
CA ASP A 114 0.70 -12.40 -9.99
C ASP A 114 1.55 -12.95 -8.82
N GLU A 115 1.29 -14.18 -8.43
CA GLU A 115 1.98 -14.78 -7.29
C GLU A 115 3.51 -14.82 -7.49
N SER A 116 3.97 -15.03 -8.72
CA SER A 116 5.39 -15.01 -9.09
C SER A 116 6.05 -13.63 -9.00
N GLU A 117 5.27 -12.57 -9.03
CA GLU A 117 5.76 -11.19 -8.88
C GLU A 117 5.85 -10.76 -7.40
N ARG A 118 5.23 -11.55 -6.49
CA ARG A 118 5.15 -11.18 -5.07
C ARG A 118 6.43 -11.52 -4.33
N THR A 119 6.81 -10.63 -3.42
CA THR A 119 8.06 -10.78 -2.64
C THR A 119 7.92 -10.14 -1.27
N GLY A 120 8.35 -10.87 -0.24
CA GLY A 120 8.22 -10.44 1.15
C GLY A 120 6.83 -10.71 1.71
N ARG A 121 6.75 -10.82 3.02
CA ARG A 121 5.54 -11.17 3.76
C ARG A 121 5.23 -10.14 4.83
N VAL A 122 4.00 -9.69 4.87
CA VAL A 122 3.51 -8.73 5.87
C VAL A 122 2.38 -9.35 6.66
N ALA A 123 2.45 -9.27 7.98
CA ALA A 123 1.31 -9.56 8.85
C ALA A 123 0.57 -8.26 9.14
N VAL A 124 -0.72 -8.21 8.85
CA VAL A 124 -1.61 -7.08 9.19
C VAL A 124 -2.49 -7.49 10.34
N VAL A 125 -2.30 -6.84 11.49
CA VAL A 125 -2.87 -7.24 12.79
C VAL A 125 -3.79 -6.15 13.30
N THR A 126 -5.04 -6.48 13.71
CA THR A 126 -5.96 -5.51 14.33
C THR A 126 -6.27 -5.82 15.79
N ALA A 127 -6.47 -4.76 16.58
CA ALA A 127 -6.95 -4.89 17.95
C ALA A 127 -8.43 -5.31 17.98
N GLY A 128 -9.30 -4.59 17.27
CA GLY A 128 -10.72 -4.89 17.20
C GLY A 128 -11.25 -4.96 15.77
N THR A 129 -12.51 -5.39 15.63
CA THR A 129 -13.20 -5.47 14.34
C THR A 129 -13.47 -4.09 13.73
N SER A 130 -13.57 -3.05 14.55
CA SER A 130 -13.76 -1.67 14.09
C SER A 130 -12.50 -1.09 13.42
N ASP A 131 -11.33 -1.68 13.65
CA ASP A 131 -10.06 -1.28 13.01
C ASP A 131 -9.89 -1.89 11.62
N ILE A 132 -10.70 -2.88 11.25
CA ILE A 132 -10.57 -3.65 10.01
C ILE A 132 -10.58 -2.77 8.75
N PRO A 133 -11.38 -1.71 8.61
CA PRO A 133 -11.33 -0.89 7.39
C PRO A 133 -9.95 -0.27 7.12
N VAL A 134 -9.26 0.20 8.16
CA VAL A 134 -7.89 0.73 8.03
C VAL A 134 -6.88 -0.39 7.78
N ALA A 135 -7.06 -1.54 8.41
CA ALA A 135 -6.24 -2.72 8.19
C ALA A 135 -6.40 -3.29 6.78
N GLU A 136 -7.61 -3.33 6.23
CA GLU A 136 -7.85 -3.74 4.86
C GLU A 136 -7.29 -2.74 3.84
N GLU A 137 -7.32 -1.41 4.13
CA GLU A 137 -6.59 -0.43 3.31
C GLU A 137 -5.10 -0.78 3.26
N ALA A 138 -4.49 -1.12 4.41
CA ALA A 138 -3.09 -1.56 4.46
C ALA A 138 -2.87 -2.88 3.72
N ALA A 139 -3.71 -3.88 3.95
CA ALA A 139 -3.58 -5.21 3.38
C ALA A 139 -3.69 -5.20 1.85
N VAL A 140 -4.74 -4.59 1.31
CA VAL A 140 -4.96 -4.51 -0.14
C VAL A 140 -3.88 -3.66 -0.82
N SER A 141 -3.42 -2.58 -0.17
CA SER A 141 -2.31 -1.78 -0.69
C SER A 141 -0.99 -2.56 -0.70
N ALA A 142 -0.72 -3.36 0.34
CA ALA A 142 0.46 -4.21 0.40
C ALA A 142 0.43 -5.30 -0.69
N GLU A 143 -0.72 -5.94 -0.92
CA GLU A 143 -0.94 -6.89 -2.03
C GLU A 143 -0.71 -6.22 -3.39
N PHE A 144 -1.20 -4.99 -3.58
CA PHE A 144 -0.97 -4.21 -4.80
C PHE A 144 0.53 -3.93 -5.03
N PHE A 145 1.30 -3.70 -3.97
CA PHE A 145 2.75 -3.55 -4.04
C PHE A 145 3.51 -4.88 -4.16
N GLY A 146 2.84 -5.99 -4.35
CA GLY A 146 3.45 -7.30 -4.57
C GLY A 146 3.95 -7.97 -3.29
N LEU A 147 3.29 -7.80 -2.16
CA LEU A 147 3.61 -8.48 -0.92
C LEU A 147 2.62 -9.63 -0.66
N TYR A 148 3.08 -10.69 0.01
CA TYR A 148 2.21 -11.68 0.65
C TYR A 148 1.65 -11.09 1.94
N VAL A 149 0.35 -11.19 2.17
CA VAL A 149 -0.32 -10.60 3.34
C VAL A 149 -1.05 -11.65 4.17
N ASP A 150 -0.66 -11.76 5.43
CA ASP A 150 -1.40 -12.52 6.44
C ASP A 150 -2.30 -11.55 7.23
N ARG A 151 -3.62 -11.75 7.13
CA ARG A 151 -4.63 -10.97 7.87
C ARG A 151 -4.91 -11.61 9.22
N ILE A 152 -4.67 -10.90 10.31
CA ILE A 152 -4.82 -11.38 11.70
C ILE A 152 -5.67 -10.36 12.46
N PHE A 153 -6.96 -10.56 12.41
CA PHE A 153 -7.93 -9.58 12.91
C PHE A 153 -8.51 -9.98 14.26
N ASP A 154 -8.92 -8.94 15.03
CA ASP A 154 -9.59 -9.06 16.33
C ASP A 154 -8.75 -9.81 17.39
N VAL A 155 -7.49 -9.42 17.54
CA VAL A 155 -6.55 -9.98 18.52
C VAL A 155 -6.11 -8.96 19.56
N GLY A 156 -7.05 -8.07 19.98
CA GLY A 156 -6.79 -7.01 20.94
C GLY A 156 -6.36 -7.51 22.33
N VAL A 157 -5.69 -6.63 23.06
CA VAL A 157 -5.05 -6.94 24.35
C VAL A 157 -6.05 -7.35 25.45
N ALA A 158 -7.31 -6.94 25.34
CA ALA A 158 -8.37 -7.37 26.26
C ALA A 158 -8.66 -8.89 26.20
N GLY A 159 -8.27 -9.54 25.08
CA GLY A 159 -8.33 -10.99 24.93
C GLY A 159 -7.00 -11.51 24.38
N ILE A 160 -5.91 -11.26 25.11
CA ILE A 160 -4.52 -11.48 24.68
C ILE A 160 -4.22 -12.90 24.20
N HIS A 161 -4.96 -13.91 24.71
CA HIS A 161 -4.84 -15.30 24.26
C HIS A 161 -5.07 -15.45 22.74
N ARG A 162 -5.96 -14.67 22.16
CA ARG A 162 -6.22 -14.65 20.71
C ARG A 162 -4.97 -14.23 19.90
N LEU A 163 -4.18 -13.31 20.44
CA LEU A 163 -2.90 -12.90 19.85
C LEU A 163 -1.89 -14.05 19.91
N PHE A 164 -1.77 -14.70 21.07
CA PHE A 164 -0.83 -15.83 21.25
C PHE A 164 -1.13 -17.01 20.33
N ASP A 165 -2.39 -17.31 20.05
CA ASP A 165 -2.80 -18.35 19.11
C ASP A 165 -2.32 -18.07 17.67
N ARG A 166 -2.07 -16.80 17.34
CA ARG A 166 -1.61 -16.36 16.01
C ARG A 166 -0.13 -15.98 15.96
N LEU A 167 0.57 -15.99 17.09
CA LEU A 167 1.94 -15.49 17.20
C LEU A 167 2.91 -16.19 16.23
N ALA A 168 2.76 -17.49 16.01
CA ALA A 168 3.58 -18.24 15.06
C ALA A 168 3.43 -17.74 13.60
N VAL A 169 2.25 -17.25 13.22
CA VAL A 169 2.03 -16.65 11.90
C VAL A 169 2.66 -15.26 11.85
N ILE A 170 2.46 -14.45 12.89
CA ILE A 170 2.99 -13.08 12.97
C ILE A 170 4.53 -13.09 12.87
N ARG A 171 5.20 -14.01 13.55
CA ARG A 171 6.67 -14.12 13.56
C ARG A 171 7.29 -14.54 12.23
N ARG A 172 6.52 -15.03 11.27
CA ARG A 172 7.01 -15.35 9.92
C ARG A 172 7.03 -14.16 8.97
N ALA A 173 6.47 -13.03 9.40
CA ALA A 173 6.42 -11.83 8.57
C ALA A 173 7.77 -11.10 8.57
N ASP A 174 8.14 -10.55 7.42
CA ASP A 174 9.29 -9.66 7.27
C ASP A 174 9.01 -8.27 7.89
N VAL A 175 7.73 -7.90 7.97
CA VAL A 175 7.23 -6.65 8.58
C VAL A 175 5.86 -6.91 9.19
N VAL A 176 5.57 -6.31 10.33
CA VAL A 176 4.24 -6.38 10.97
C VAL A 176 3.58 -5.02 10.96
N ILE A 177 2.38 -4.91 10.42
CA ILE A 177 1.54 -3.71 10.49
C ILE A 177 0.50 -3.94 11.60
N VAL A 178 0.52 -3.12 12.66
CA VAL A 178 -0.42 -3.21 13.77
C VAL A 178 -1.37 -2.03 13.74
N VAL A 179 -2.66 -2.31 13.59
CA VAL A 179 -3.72 -1.31 13.47
C VAL A 179 -4.59 -1.35 14.73
N ALA A 180 -4.62 -0.26 15.48
CA ALA A 180 -5.34 -0.21 16.75
C ALA A 180 -5.85 1.19 17.08
N GLY A 181 -7.11 1.27 17.51
CA GLY A 181 -7.70 2.45 18.14
C GLY A 181 -7.60 2.42 19.67
N MET A 182 -8.54 3.08 20.34
CA MET A 182 -8.61 3.19 21.78
C MET A 182 -7.30 3.73 22.39
N GLU A 183 -6.59 2.90 23.17
CA GLU A 183 -5.31 3.19 23.81
C GLU A 183 -4.08 2.73 23.02
N GLY A 184 -4.28 2.03 21.89
CA GLY A 184 -3.19 1.63 21.00
C GLY A 184 -2.21 0.58 21.55
N ALA A 185 -2.52 -0.09 22.65
CA ALA A 185 -1.59 -0.94 23.40
C ALA A 185 -1.10 -2.17 22.61
N LEU A 186 -1.87 -2.65 21.63
CA LEU A 186 -1.51 -3.83 20.83
C LEU A 186 -0.15 -3.66 20.14
N ALA A 187 0.18 -2.46 19.68
CA ALA A 187 1.44 -2.20 19.00
C ALA A 187 2.65 -2.46 19.90
N SER A 188 2.58 -2.02 21.17
CA SER A 188 3.64 -2.27 22.17
C SER A 188 3.77 -3.75 22.50
N VAL A 189 2.65 -4.46 22.64
CA VAL A 189 2.65 -5.90 22.96
C VAL A 189 3.25 -6.69 21.79
N VAL A 190 2.83 -6.42 20.56
CA VAL A 190 3.38 -7.10 19.37
C VAL A 190 4.86 -6.78 19.21
N GLY A 191 5.27 -5.50 19.38
CA GLY A 191 6.67 -5.08 19.30
C GLY A 191 7.59 -5.79 20.30
N GLY A 192 7.06 -6.20 21.47
CA GLY A 192 7.81 -7.02 22.43
C GLY A 192 7.86 -8.53 22.12
N LEU A 193 7.12 -9.00 21.11
CA LEU A 193 6.97 -10.43 20.80
C LEU A 193 7.57 -10.86 19.46
N VAL A 194 7.99 -9.92 18.63
CA VAL A 194 8.53 -10.16 17.28
C VAL A 194 9.90 -9.52 17.09
N ASP A 195 10.69 -10.05 16.20
CA ASP A 195 11.99 -9.49 15.76
C ASP A 195 11.85 -8.63 14.48
N ALA A 196 10.73 -8.80 13.76
CA ALA A 196 10.43 -7.99 12.59
C ALA A 196 10.11 -6.53 12.95
N PRO A 197 10.43 -5.55 12.08
CA PRO A 197 9.98 -4.17 12.25
C PRO A 197 8.46 -4.08 12.36
N VAL A 198 7.98 -3.27 13.33
CA VAL A 198 6.56 -3.02 13.55
C VAL A 198 6.18 -1.64 13.05
N ILE A 199 5.17 -1.57 12.18
CA ILE A 199 4.57 -0.34 11.71
C ILE A 199 3.22 -0.18 12.41
N ALA A 200 3.16 0.71 13.39
CA ALA A 200 1.96 0.97 14.16
C ALA A 200 1.07 2.02 13.47
N VAL A 201 -0.20 1.69 13.29
CA VAL A 201 -1.20 2.58 12.69
C VAL A 201 -2.28 2.85 13.74
N PRO A 202 -2.28 4.03 14.36
CA PRO A 202 -3.37 4.43 15.22
C PRO A 202 -4.64 4.64 14.40
N THR A 203 -5.81 4.25 14.91
CA THR A 203 -7.08 4.53 14.24
C THR A 203 -7.89 5.58 15.01
N SER A 204 -8.78 6.26 14.29
CA SER A 204 -9.76 7.19 14.89
C SER A 204 -10.86 6.47 15.68
N VAL A 205 -10.84 5.14 15.71
CA VAL A 205 -11.77 4.31 16.48
C VAL A 205 -11.58 4.52 17.97
N GLY A 206 -12.66 4.92 18.66
CA GLY A 206 -12.65 5.17 20.09
C GLY A 206 -13.78 6.10 20.52
N TYR A 207 -13.85 6.35 21.82
CA TYR A 207 -14.83 7.26 22.42
C TYR A 207 -14.19 8.01 23.60
N GLY A 208 -14.89 9.02 24.13
CA GLY A 208 -14.43 9.79 25.30
C GLY A 208 -13.06 10.43 25.04
N ALA A 209 -12.06 10.08 25.84
CA ALA A 209 -10.72 10.65 25.80
C ALA A 209 -9.85 10.13 24.64
N SER A 210 -10.39 9.40 23.68
CA SER A 210 -9.65 8.94 22.49
C SER A 210 -9.30 10.08 21.54
N PHE A 211 -10.06 11.19 21.56
CA PHE A 211 -9.87 12.39 20.72
C PHE A 211 -9.60 12.04 19.25
N GLY A 212 -10.43 11.16 18.66
CA GLY A 212 -10.30 10.78 17.24
C GLY A 212 -8.99 10.07 16.90
N GLY A 213 -8.46 9.28 17.82
CA GLY A 213 -7.24 8.50 17.65
C GLY A 213 -5.97 9.13 18.22
N LEU A 214 -6.05 10.35 18.79
CA LEU A 214 -4.89 11.00 19.38
C LEU A 214 -4.31 10.21 20.56
N SER A 215 -5.18 9.60 21.39
CA SER A 215 -4.76 8.75 22.50
C SER A 215 -3.93 7.55 22.00
N ALA A 216 -4.41 6.85 20.98
CA ALA A 216 -3.68 5.74 20.37
C ALA A 216 -2.34 6.21 19.75
N LEU A 217 -2.34 7.33 19.04
CA LEU A 217 -1.13 7.91 18.44
C LEU A 217 -0.08 8.20 19.52
N LEU A 218 -0.44 8.90 20.57
CA LEU A 218 0.47 9.26 21.66
C LEU A 218 0.98 8.03 22.42
N ALA A 219 0.12 7.05 22.67
CA ALA A 219 0.54 5.79 23.31
C ALA A 219 1.56 5.02 22.43
N MET A 220 1.32 4.93 21.12
CA MET A 220 2.25 4.27 20.20
C MET A 220 3.58 5.01 20.09
N LEU A 221 3.58 6.36 20.06
CA LEU A 221 4.80 7.18 20.04
C LEU A 221 5.61 7.06 21.32
N ASN A 222 4.97 6.79 22.46
CA ASN A 222 5.60 6.59 23.77
C ASN A 222 5.87 5.12 24.11
N SER A 223 5.74 4.22 23.15
CA SER A 223 6.01 2.80 23.38
C SER A 223 7.47 2.58 23.78
N CYS A 224 7.68 1.76 24.83
CA CYS A 224 9.01 1.30 25.24
C CYS A 224 9.51 0.09 24.43
N ALA A 225 8.68 -0.51 23.58
CA ALA A 225 9.09 -1.60 22.70
C ALA A 225 9.93 -1.02 21.54
N ASN A 226 11.11 -1.59 21.34
CA ASN A 226 12.02 -1.15 20.28
C ASN A 226 11.54 -1.63 18.89
N GLY A 227 11.90 -0.89 17.84
CA GLY A 227 11.60 -1.28 16.46
C GLY A 227 10.19 -0.92 15.97
N ILE A 228 9.48 -0.04 16.68
CA ILE A 228 8.16 0.46 16.27
C ILE A 228 8.31 1.81 15.56
N GLY A 229 7.82 1.87 14.30
CA GLY A 229 7.59 3.12 13.58
C GLY A 229 6.09 3.44 13.57
N VAL A 230 5.72 4.68 13.90
CA VAL A 230 4.30 5.08 14.00
C VAL A 230 3.87 5.87 12.78
N MET A 231 2.75 5.48 12.18
CA MET A 231 2.10 6.18 11.08
C MET A 231 1.12 7.23 11.59
N ASN A 232 0.61 8.06 10.67
CA ASN A 232 -0.48 8.97 10.98
C ASN A 232 -1.79 8.19 11.26
N ILE A 233 -2.76 8.83 11.92
CA ILE A 233 -4.08 8.25 12.22
C ILE A 233 -4.78 7.82 10.92
N ASP A 234 -5.37 6.63 10.91
CA ASP A 234 -6.11 6.02 9.79
C ASP A 234 -5.29 5.88 8.49
N ASN A 235 -3.96 5.85 8.55
CA ASN A 235 -3.10 5.78 7.37
C ASN A 235 -2.61 4.35 7.07
N GLY A 236 -3.55 3.45 6.73
CA GLY A 236 -3.24 2.08 6.32
C GLY A 236 -2.41 2.02 5.03
N TYR A 237 -2.74 2.86 4.05
CA TYR A 237 -1.98 2.98 2.80
C TYR A 237 -0.50 3.34 3.04
N GLY A 238 -0.24 4.34 3.90
CA GLY A 238 1.14 4.74 4.22
C GLY A 238 1.93 3.63 4.89
N ALA A 239 1.29 2.83 5.74
CA ALA A 239 1.91 1.65 6.36
C ALA A 239 2.32 0.60 5.31
N ALA A 240 1.45 0.32 4.34
CA ALA A 240 1.75 -0.58 3.23
C ALA A 240 2.92 -0.07 2.36
N CYS A 241 2.97 1.23 2.09
CA CYS A 241 4.08 1.86 1.37
C CYS A 241 5.42 1.65 2.10
N LEU A 242 5.45 1.85 3.42
CA LEU A 242 6.66 1.67 4.22
C LEU A 242 7.07 0.19 4.28
N ALA A 243 6.11 -0.72 4.50
CA ALA A 243 6.35 -2.16 4.49
C ALA A 243 6.94 -2.64 3.15
N SER A 244 6.36 -2.19 2.02
CA SER A 244 6.87 -2.50 0.69
C SER A 244 8.33 -2.03 0.48
N LYS A 245 8.69 -0.86 0.98
CA LYS A 245 10.07 -0.36 0.90
C LYS A 245 11.04 -1.17 1.74
N ILE A 246 10.65 -1.61 2.93
CA ILE A 246 11.47 -2.45 3.80
C ILE A 246 11.72 -3.80 3.10
N CYS A 247 10.67 -4.47 2.64
CA CYS A 247 10.78 -5.77 1.97
C CYS A 247 11.61 -5.70 0.67
N SER A 248 11.46 -4.64 -0.13
CA SER A 248 12.23 -4.47 -1.38
C SER A 248 13.73 -4.25 -1.12
N LYS A 249 14.10 -3.59 -0.04
CA LYS A 249 15.52 -3.43 0.36
C LYS A 249 16.13 -4.75 0.83
N GLN A 250 15.39 -5.51 1.62
CA GLN A 250 15.84 -6.83 2.08
C GLN A 250 16.09 -7.79 0.91
N ARG A 251 15.22 -7.75 -0.11
CA ARG A 251 15.39 -8.55 -1.33
C ARG A 251 16.67 -8.17 -2.08
N LYS A 252 16.88 -6.89 -2.37
CA LYS A 252 18.09 -6.45 -3.09
C LYS A 252 19.36 -6.93 -2.40
N ASN A 253 19.42 -6.81 -1.07
CA ASN A 253 20.58 -7.28 -0.30
C ASN A 253 20.77 -8.81 -0.39
N ARG A 254 19.68 -9.61 -0.43
CA ARG A 254 19.78 -11.09 -0.62
C ARG A 254 20.28 -11.44 -2.01
N ASP A 255 19.74 -10.78 -3.04
CA ASP A 255 20.13 -11.03 -4.44
C ASP A 255 21.62 -10.65 -4.69
N GLU A 256 22.09 -9.54 -4.11
CA GLU A 256 23.49 -9.11 -4.18
C GLU A 256 24.45 -10.07 -3.45
N ASN A 257 24.05 -10.61 -2.30
CA ASN A 257 24.85 -11.59 -1.57
C ASN A 257 24.98 -12.93 -2.33
N ASN A 258 23.85 -13.42 -2.88
CA ASN A 258 23.83 -14.65 -3.68
C ASN A 258 24.60 -14.53 -5.01
N ALA A 259 24.76 -13.32 -5.55
CA ALA A 259 25.54 -13.07 -6.78
C ALA A 259 27.06 -12.99 -6.51
N ASN A 260 27.47 -12.86 -5.25
CA ASN A 260 28.87 -12.76 -4.81
C ASN A 260 29.40 -14.08 -4.21
N GLU A 261 28.55 -15.11 -4.06
CA GLU A 261 28.92 -16.51 -3.73
C GLU A 261 29.02 -17.34 -5.01
#